data_8a55965c305243361edb91171d13aa70
#
_entry.id   8a55965c305243361edb91171d13aa70
#
_cell.length_a   1.000
_cell.length_b   1.000
_cell.length_c   1.000
_cell.angle_alpha   90.00
_cell.angle_beta   90.00
_cell.angle_gamma   90.00
#
_symmetry.space_group_name_H-M   'P 1'
#
loop_
_entity.id
_entity.type
_entity.pdbx_description
1 polymer ?
#
loop_
_entity_poly.entity_id
_entity_poly.type
_entity_poly.pdbx_seq_one_letter_code
_entity_poly.pdbx_strand_id
1 'polypeptide(L)'
;MRKLLHRTSALAAALLAALGPGIVPAAADSRSGGIPVVTATVETPSLFDDEQGGNANADDPAIWRNDANPDRSLVIATAKQGGLRVYDLDGRQVQSLPAPAAPRPGDKPGRFNNVDLVTGLRFPDGSRHDVAVVSDRGGDRIRIYRIDGSNTTGPLTDVTDEARAPLVFSADQDEVGDQRTAYGLATWTDHDNGRSYAVTSRRHGTELALAELVATSAGRIGYRVVRTIALPSAFKLPDGTTWSPCAEPGELPQIEGMVVDPDSEDLYVGQEDVGIWKLDADLDVDVTDDDDLELVEKVRSFGRPATYDPASETCVEGADPGFGGQHISADVEGLTIWRDPEDPKDDGYLLVSSQGDNTFAVFSRDDDNEFVRTFRVGAGTAAGSPDGSEECDGAAVTSAPLGRRFPHGLLVVQDGHNTPAGSGAGGGERTDTDFKFVDWKKVEDKADL
;
A
#
# COMPACT_ATOMS: atom_id res chain seq x y z
N MET A 1 57.68 -49.67 -64.36
CA MET A 1 58.04 -50.72 -63.35
C MET A 1 58.37 -50.09 -62.06
N ARG A 2 57.52 -50.31 -61.02
CA ARG A 2 57.83 -50.54 -59.61
C ARG A 2 56.52 -50.48 -58.82
N LYS A 3 56.38 -51.46 -57.98
CA LYS A 3 55.20 -51.92 -57.34
C LYS A 3 54.67 -51.00 -56.20
N LEU A 4 53.37 -50.89 -56.18
CA LEU A 4 52.59 -50.41 -55.00
C LEU A 4 52.82 -51.35 -53.81
N LEU A 5 52.92 -50.70 -52.61
CA LEU A 5 52.68 -51.36 -51.31
C LEU A 5 51.68 -50.57 -50.56
N HIS A 6 50.56 -51.19 -50.35
CA HIS A 6 49.45 -50.66 -49.47
C HIS A 6 49.87 -50.78 -47.95
N ARG A 7 49.72 -49.72 -47.27
CA ARG A 7 49.63 -49.76 -45.78
C ARG A 7 48.30 -49.20 -45.35
N THR A 8 47.47 -50.03 -44.79
CA THR A 8 46.24 -49.70 -44.08
C THR A 8 46.59 -49.12 -42.75
N SER A 9 46.17 -47.86 -42.49
CA SER A 9 46.21 -47.23 -41.18
C SER A 9 44.79 -47.10 -40.67
N ALA A 10 44.51 -47.78 -39.56
CA ALA A 10 43.27 -47.67 -38.85
C ALA A 10 43.19 -46.32 -38.14
N LEU A 11 42.17 -45.51 -38.47
CA LEU A 11 41.81 -44.32 -37.70
C LEU A 11 40.96 -44.74 -36.49
N ALA A 12 41.52 -44.56 -35.31
CA ALA A 12 40.73 -44.55 -34.07
C ALA A 12 40.01 -43.21 -33.93
N ALA A 13 38.70 -43.19 -34.04
CA ALA A 13 37.88 -42.02 -33.74
C ALA A 13 37.74 -41.87 -32.20
N ALA A 14 38.40 -40.86 -31.67
CA ALA A 14 38.16 -40.43 -30.28
C ALA A 14 36.89 -39.56 -30.24
N LEU A 15 35.80 -40.06 -29.63
CA LEU A 15 34.65 -39.24 -29.26
C LEU A 15 35.05 -38.33 -28.10
N LEU A 16 35.24 -37.06 -28.33
CA LEU A 16 35.18 -36.04 -27.29
C LEU A 16 33.69 -35.78 -26.95
N ALA A 17 33.26 -36.27 -25.81
CA ALA A 17 31.99 -35.80 -25.19
C ALA A 17 32.20 -34.37 -24.68
N ALA A 18 31.60 -33.41 -25.36
CA ALA A 18 31.45 -32.04 -24.85
C ALA A 18 30.46 -32.07 -23.70
N LEU A 19 30.98 -31.94 -22.50
CA LEU A 19 30.17 -31.60 -21.31
C LEU A 19 29.74 -30.13 -21.47
N GLY A 20 28.51 -29.91 -21.95
CA GLY A 20 27.86 -28.62 -21.84
C GLY A 20 27.67 -28.23 -20.35
N PRO A 21 27.65 -26.94 -20.02
CA PRO A 21 27.31 -26.52 -18.68
C PRO A 21 25.91 -27.05 -18.36
N GLY A 22 25.82 -27.89 -17.33
CA GLY A 22 24.55 -28.36 -16.82
C GLY A 22 23.77 -27.14 -16.31
N ILE A 23 22.62 -26.92 -16.88
CA ILE A 23 21.59 -26.09 -16.29
C ILE A 23 21.24 -26.77 -14.98
N VAL A 24 21.70 -26.22 -13.86
CA VAL A 24 21.20 -26.57 -12.54
C VAL A 24 19.78 -26.00 -12.52
N PRO A 25 18.72 -26.83 -12.45
CA PRO A 25 17.39 -26.27 -12.20
C PRO A 25 17.48 -25.56 -10.87
N ALA A 26 17.06 -24.29 -10.84
CA ALA A 26 16.82 -23.59 -9.58
C ALA A 26 16.00 -24.54 -8.71
N ALA A 27 16.49 -24.81 -7.52
CA ALA A 27 15.79 -25.65 -6.56
C ALA A 27 14.48 -24.92 -6.24
N ALA A 28 13.36 -25.40 -6.80
CA ALA A 28 12.05 -25.03 -6.32
C ALA A 28 12.04 -25.34 -4.82
N ASP A 29 11.81 -24.32 -4.01
CA ASP A 29 11.76 -24.45 -2.55
C ASP A 29 10.61 -25.39 -2.19
N SER A 30 10.97 -26.66 -1.98
CA SER A 30 10.04 -27.72 -1.58
C SER A 30 9.82 -27.70 -0.07
N ARG A 31 9.59 -26.52 0.53
CA ARG A 31 8.98 -26.41 1.84
C ARG A 31 7.48 -26.66 1.67
N SER A 32 7.06 -27.89 1.79
CA SER A 32 5.65 -28.33 1.79
C SER A 32 4.94 -27.91 3.09
N GLY A 33 4.92 -26.63 3.38
CA GLY A 33 4.12 -26.01 4.42
C GLY A 33 3.15 -25.04 3.75
N GLY A 34 1.84 -25.10 4.11
CA GLY A 34 0.88 -24.10 3.65
C GLY A 34 1.30 -22.69 4.04
N ILE A 35 0.63 -21.67 3.49
CA ILE A 35 0.89 -20.25 3.81
C ILE A 35 0.89 -20.05 5.33
N PRO A 36 1.97 -19.53 5.92
CA PRO A 36 2.04 -19.25 7.36
C PRO A 36 0.88 -18.37 7.82
N VAL A 37 0.33 -18.68 8.99
CA VAL A 37 -0.76 -17.91 9.59
C VAL A 37 -0.25 -17.24 10.87
N VAL A 38 -0.26 -15.93 10.91
CA VAL A 38 -0.05 -15.11 12.10
C VAL A 38 -1.39 -14.69 12.69
N THR A 39 -1.41 -14.34 13.98
CA THR A 39 -2.66 -13.95 14.65
C THR A 39 -2.53 -12.60 15.30
N ALA A 40 -3.55 -11.77 15.16
CA ALA A 40 -3.59 -10.48 15.81
C ALA A 40 -3.54 -10.61 17.35
N THR A 41 -3.01 -9.58 17.99
CA THR A 41 -2.93 -9.47 19.46
C THR A 41 -4.07 -8.60 20.00
N VAL A 42 -4.51 -7.64 19.18
CA VAL A 42 -5.54 -6.65 19.49
C VAL A 42 -6.36 -6.43 18.23
N GLU A 43 -7.63 -6.12 18.39
CA GLU A 43 -8.50 -5.57 17.34
C GLU A 43 -9.12 -4.26 17.85
N THR A 44 -9.48 -3.37 16.95
CA THR A 44 -10.17 -2.12 17.30
C THR A 44 -11.67 -2.34 17.37
N PRO A 45 -12.45 -1.40 17.95
CA PRO A 45 -13.91 -1.48 17.86
C PRO A 45 -14.38 -1.45 16.42
N SER A 46 -15.34 -2.32 16.11
CA SER A 46 -15.96 -2.41 14.77
C SER A 46 -16.50 -1.08 14.27
N LEU A 47 -16.30 -0.83 13.00
CA LEU A 47 -16.92 0.22 12.23
C LEU A 47 -17.96 -0.42 11.31
N PHE A 48 -19.14 0.18 11.21
CA PHE A 48 -20.19 -0.31 10.34
C PHE A 48 -20.09 0.38 8.98
N ASP A 49 -19.95 -0.43 7.93
CA ASP A 49 -19.75 -0.01 6.55
C ASP A 49 -20.73 1.10 6.14
N ASP A 50 -20.20 2.20 5.65
CA ASP A 50 -20.95 3.37 5.23
C ASP A 50 -21.71 3.17 3.90
N GLU A 51 -21.23 2.28 3.03
CA GLU A 51 -21.89 1.93 1.77
C GLU A 51 -23.17 1.10 2.01
N GLN A 52 -23.23 0.38 3.12
CA GLN A 52 -24.41 -0.36 3.55
C GLN A 52 -25.28 0.41 4.56
N GLY A 53 -25.13 1.72 4.62
CA GLY A 53 -25.92 2.59 5.48
C GLY A 53 -25.37 2.75 6.90
N GLY A 54 -24.15 2.36 7.14
CA GLY A 54 -23.41 2.61 8.36
C GLY A 54 -22.83 4.03 8.43
N ASN A 55 -21.79 4.21 9.21
CA ASN A 55 -21.22 5.53 9.49
C ASN A 55 -19.71 5.63 9.26
N ALA A 56 -19.05 4.53 8.97
CA ALA A 56 -17.61 4.47 8.74
C ALA A 56 -17.24 3.12 8.10
N ASN A 57 -16.14 3.13 7.35
CA ASN A 57 -15.53 1.93 6.82
C ASN A 57 -14.02 2.05 7.04
N ALA A 58 -13.42 1.10 7.78
CA ALA A 58 -11.98 1.09 8.00
C ALA A 58 -11.26 1.03 6.66
N ASP A 59 -10.17 1.76 6.52
CA ASP A 59 -9.43 1.88 5.27
C ASP A 59 -7.93 1.74 5.52
N ASP A 60 -7.22 2.82 5.81
CA ASP A 60 -5.77 2.81 5.88
C ASP A 60 -5.25 3.29 7.24
N PRO A 61 -4.27 2.59 7.86
CA PRO A 61 -3.67 2.97 9.13
C PRO A 61 -2.28 3.58 8.95
N ALA A 62 -1.88 4.44 9.89
CA ALA A 62 -0.50 4.86 10.11
C ALA A 62 -0.12 4.72 11.59
N ILE A 63 1.14 4.33 11.87
CA ILE A 63 1.64 4.11 13.23
C ILE A 63 2.52 5.29 13.65
N TRP A 64 2.01 6.12 14.58
CA TRP A 64 2.80 7.20 15.16
C TRP A 64 3.48 6.75 16.46
N ARG A 65 4.83 6.78 16.47
CA ARG A 65 5.63 6.48 17.66
C ARG A 65 5.79 7.73 18.53
N ASN A 66 5.44 7.61 19.81
CA ASN A 66 5.71 8.64 20.79
C ASN A 66 7.11 8.45 21.37
N ASP A 67 8.08 9.22 20.88
CA ASP A 67 9.48 9.13 21.33
C ASP A 67 9.69 9.43 22.82
N ALA A 68 8.86 10.31 23.38
CA ALA A 68 8.93 10.66 24.80
C ALA A 68 8.37 9.55 25.72
N ASN A 69 7.42 8.77 25.22
CA ASN A 69 6.82 7.65 25.94
C ASN A 69 6.23 6.64 24.93
N PRO A 70 7.00 5.63 24.51
CA PRO A 70 6.54 4.65 23.50
C PRO A 70 5.27 3.87 23.90
N ASP A 71 4.97 3.69 25.19
CA ASP A 71 3.68 3.10 25.65
C ASP A 71 2.46 3.99 25.26
N ARG A 72 2.67 5.21 24.80
CA ARG A 72 1.64 6.17 24.37
C ARG A 72 1.68 6.46 22.87
N SER A 73 2.28 5.57 22.10
CA SER A 73 2.20 5.59 20.65
C SER A 73 0.76 5.37 20.19
N LEU A 74 0.45 5.79 18.98
CA LEU A 74 -0.92 5.82 18.45
C LEU A 74 -0.99 5.15 17.09
N VAL A 75 -2.15 4.58 16.78
CA VAL A 75 -2.55 4.24 15.42
C VAL A 75 -3.56 5.28 14.97
N ILE A 76 -3.25 5.96 13.87
CA ILE A 76 -4.11 6.95 13.23
C ILE A 76 -4.65 6.29 11.96
N ALA A 77 -5.96 6.24 11.81
CA ALA A 77 -6.54 5.49 10.71
C ALA A 77 -7.69 6.25 10.05
N THR A 78 -7.81 6.09 8.76
CA THR A 78 -8.95 6.58 7.99
C THR A 78 -10.15 5.64 8.16
N ALA A 79 -11.32 6.22 8.06
CA ALA A 79 -12.58 5.51 8.20
C ALA A 79 -13.60 6.02 7.15
N LYS A 80 -13.12 6.22 5.95
CA LYS A 80 -13.87 6.74 4.78
C LYS A 80 -14.75 7.94 5.19
N GLN A 81 -16.07 7.89 5.01
CA GLN A 81 -16.98 8.99 5.42
C GLN A 81 -16.96 9.25 6.94
N GLY A 82 -16.55 8.28 7.73
CA GLY A 82 -16.37 8.42 9.17
C GLY A 82 -15.22 9.36 9.57
N GLY A 83 -14.37 9.78 8.64
CA GLY A 83 -13.22 10.65 8.89
C GLY A 83 -12.02 9.91 9.46
N LEU A 84 -11.39 10.46 10.52
CA LEU A 84 -10.26 9.83 11.19
C LEU A 84 -10.66 9.15 12.50
N ARG A 85 -9.98 8.07 12.80
CA ARG A 85 -9.97 7.39 14.10
C ARG A 85 -8.55 7.38 14.64
N VAL A 86 -8.41 7.55 15.94
CA VAL A 86 -7.12 7.42 16.64
C VAL A 86 -7.28 6.39 17.73
N TYR A 87 -6.39 5.43 17.74
CA TYR A 87 -6.40 4.34 18.72
C TYR A 87 -5.12 4.33 19.56
N ASP A 88 -5.24 3.91 20.82
CA ASP A 88 -4.09 3.55 21.64
C ASP A 88 -3.60 2.13 21.29
N LEU A 89 -2.47 1.72 21.89
CA LEU A 89 -1.90 0.40 21.64
C LEU A 89 -2.73 -0.79 22.19
N ASP A 90 -3.77 -0.52 22.99
CA ASP A 90 -4.76 -1.51 23.39
C ASP A 90 -5.97 -1.57 22.43
N GLY A 91 -5.91 -0.86 21.29
CA GLY A 91 -6.98 -0.78 20.30
C GLY A 91 -8.17 0.10 20.69
N ARG A 92 -8.07 0.84 21.83
CA ARG A 92 -9.16 1.71 22.27
C ARG A 92 -9.14 3.01 21.47
N GLN A 93 -10.29 3.40 20.96
CA GLN A 93 -10.44 4.70 20.29
C GLN A 93 -10.28 5.84 21.31
N VAL A 94 -9.27 6.69 21.09
CA VAL A 94 -8.99 7.88 21.94
C VAL A 94 -9.49 9.17 21.31
N GLN A 95 -9.68 9.20 19.99
CA GLN A 95 -10.25 10.34 19.27
C GLN A 95 -11.00 9.89 18.01
N SER A 96 -12.01 10.67 17.62
CA SER A 96 -12.69 10.58 16.33
C SER A 96 -12.85 11.99 15.79
N LEU A 97 -12.43 12.18 14.54
CA LEU A 97 -12.56 13.44 13.81
C LEU A 97 -13.43 13.20 12.57
N PRO A 98 -14.53 13.93 12.41
CA PRO A 98 -15.40 13.75 11.23
C PRO A 98 -14.68 14.21 9.96
N ALA A 99 -15.02 13.60 8.83
CA ALA A 99 -14.68 14.13 7.51
C ALA A 99 -15.35 15.51 7.30
N PRO A 100 -14.78 16.38 6.45
CA PRO A 100 -15.37 17.68 6.16
C PRO A 100 -16.79 17.59 5.60
N ALA A 101 -17.64 18.54 5.96
CA ALA A 101 -18.97 18.64 5.36
C ALA A 101 -18.87 19.02 3.87
N ALA A 102 -19.90 18.67 3.10
CA ALA A 102 -20.02 19.08 1.71
C ALA A 102 -19.90 20.62 1.57
N PRO A 103 -19.03 21.14 0.68
CA PRO A 103 -18.78 22.57 0.56
C PRO A 103 -20.02 23.35 0.04
N ARG A 104 -20.86 22.72 -0.77
CA ARG A 104 -22.11 23.30 -1.30
C ARG A 104 -23.25 22.27 -1.20
N PRO A 105 -24.50 22.71 -1.16
CA PRO A 105 -25.65 21.79 -1.27
C PRO A 105 -25.58 20.97 -2.56
N GLY A 106 -25.59 19.64 -2.44
CA GLY A 106 -25.50 18.71 -3.56
C GLY A 106 -24.08 18.19 -3.86
N ASP A 107 -23.04 18.83 -3.32
CA ASP A 107 -21.68 18.30 -3.40
C ASP A 107 -21.51 17.07 -2.51
N LYS A 108 -20.44 16.31 -2.76
CA LYS A 108 -20.04 15.21 -1.87
C LYS A 108 -19.38 15.75 -0.60
N PRO A 109 -19.63 15.15 0.56
CA PRO A 109 -18.85 15.42 1.76
C PRO A 109 -17.44 14.83 1.61
N GLY A 110 -16.52 15.25 2.50
CA GLY A 110 -15.22 14.61 2.62
C GLY A 110 -15.35 13.11 2.84
N ARG A 111 -14.39 12.38 2.29
CA ARG A 111 -14.24 10.93 2.42
C ARG A 111 -12.76 10.63 2.43
N PHE A 112 -12.23 10.21 3.59
CA PHE A 112 -10.81 9.99 3.77
C PHE A 112 -10.43 8.60 3.29
N ASN A 113 -9.36 8.53 2.48
CA ASN A 113 -8.87 7.27 1.94
C ASN A 113 -7.59 6.85 2.67
N ASN A 114 -6.44 7.40 2.34
CA ASN A 114 -5.18 7.00 2.97
C ASN A 114 -4.69 8.04 3.97
N VAL A 115 -3.86 7.59 4.91
CA VAL A 115 -3.15 8.42 5.88
C VAL A 115 -1.69 8.01 6.00
N ASP A 116 -0.80 8.99 5.99
CA ASP A 116 0.62 8.76 6.25
C ASP A 116 1.20 9.88 7.12
N LEU A 117 2.45 9.75 7.56
CA LEU A 117 3.04 10.61 8.59
C LEU A 117 4.26 11.36 8.08
N VAL A 118 4.31 12.66 8.38
CA VAL A 118 5.55 13.43 8.29
C VAL A 118 6.04 13.75 9.70
N THR A 119 7.24 13.30 10.04
CA THR A 119 7.87 13.60 11.32
C THR A 119 8.66 14.90 11.27
N GLY A 120 8.54 15.71 12.31
CA GLY A 120 9.30 16.94 12.48
C GLY A 120 9.06 18.01 11.42
N LEU A 121 7.86 18.09 10.84
CA LEU A 121 7.49 19.14 9.88
C LEU A 121 7.67 20.53 10.50
N ARG A 122 8.32 21.42 9.76
CA ARG A 122 8.60 22.78 10.24
C ARG A 122 7.38 23.70 10.11
N PHE A 123 6.97 24.30 11.22
CA PHE A 123 5.90 25.29 11.27
C PHE A 123 6.41 26.73 11.12
N PRO A 124 5.53 27.71 10.85
CA PRO A 124 5.93 29.12 10.58
C PRO A 124 6.64 29.80 11.75
N ASP A 125 6.36 29.39 12.98
CA ASP A 125 7.02 29.88 14.20
C ASP A 125 8.42 29.27 14.44
N GLY A 126 8.86 28.36 13.55
CA GLY A 126 10.11 27.64 13.62
C GLY A 126 10.05 26.37 14.46
N SER A 127 8.92 26.07 15.11
CA SER A 127 8.72 24.79 15.79
C SER A 127 8.65 23.62 14.81
N ARG A 128 8.89 22.41 15.31
CA ARG A 128 8.73 21.16 14.55
C ARG A 128 7.69 20.29 15.23
N HIS A 129 6.80 19.75 14.43
CA HIS A 129 5.74 18.86 14.88
C HIS A 129 5.57 17.70 13.91
N ASP A 130 5.17 16.56 14.43
CA ASP A 130 4.71 15.47 13.60
C ASP A 130 3.29 15.74 13.14
N VAL A 131 3.00 15.33 11.91
CA VAL A 131 1.67 15.51 11.32
C VAL A 131 1.21 14.22 10.66
N ALA A 132 -0.08 13.97 10.70
CA ALA A 132 -0.76 13.03 9.84
C ALA A 132 -1.26 13.78 8.59
N VAL A 133 -0.98 13.22 7.44
CA VAL A 133 -1.38 13.71 6.12
C VAL A 133 -2.39 12.74 5.55
N VAL A 134 -3.50 13.25 5.02
CA VAL A 134 -4.66 12.42 4.66
C VAL A 134 -5.15 12.82 3.28
N SER A 135 -5.42 11.86 2.41
CA SER A 135 -6.14 12.10 1.16
C SER A 135 -7.65 12.19 1.41
N ASP A 136 -8.25 13.30 1.00
CA ASP A 136 -9.69 13.53 1.06
C ASP A 136 -10.30 13.37 -0.34
N ARG A 137 -10.65 12.14 -0.70
CA ARG A 137 -11.21 11.84 -2.02
C ARG A 137 -12.58 12.48 -2.25
N GLY A 138 -13.35 12.72 -1.20
CA GLY A 138 -14.62 13.42 -1.30
C GLY A 138 -14.46 14.88 -1.71
N GLY A 139 -13.35 15.51 -1.32
CA GLY A 139 -13.06 16.93 -1.55
C GLY A 139 -11.93 17.22 -2.53
N ASP A 140 -11.27 16.21 -3.10
CA ASP A 140 -10.08 16.31 -3.95
C ASP A 140 -8.95 17.13 -3.29
N ARG A 141 -8.63 16.82 -2.02
CA ARG A 141 -7.67 17.59 -1.23
C ARG A 141 -6.77 16.70 -0.39
N ILE A 142 -5.67 17.30 0.07
CA ILE A 142 -4.82 16.76 1.12
C ILE A 142 -5.14 17.51 2.41
N ARG A 143 -5.35 16.77 3.51
CA ARG A 143 -5.62 17.28 4.85
C ARG A 143 -4.43 17.03 5.76
N ILE A 144 -4.16 17.95 6.67
CA ILE A 144 -2.97 17.89 7.53
C ILE A 144 -3.40 18.09 8.99
N TYR A 145 -3.03 17.12 9.84
CA TYR A 145 -3.37 17.11 11.25
C TYR A 145 -2.10 17.07 12.09
N ARG A 146 -1.89 18.09 12.95
CA ARG A 146 -0.77 18.09 13.89
C ARG A 146 -1.02 17.07 15.00
N ILE A 147 0.02 16.32 15.36
CA ILE A 147 0.01 15.31 16.42
C ILE A 147 0.56 15.93 17.70
N ASP A 148 -0.19 15.83 18.80
CA ASP A 148 0.24 16.20 20.16
C ASP A 148 0.17 14.97 21.07
N GLY A 149 1.28 14.25 21.18
CA GLY A 149 1.39 13.06 22.03
C GLY A 149 1.27 13.31 23.54
N SER A 150 1.22 14.58 23.98
CA SER A 150 0.93 14.92 25.37
C SER A 150 -0.58 14.88 25.66
N ASN A 151 -1.42 15.13 24.67
CA ASN A 151 -2.87 15.10 24.78
C ASN A 151 -3.42 13.69 24.54
N THR A 152 -3.91 13.04 25.58
CA THR A 152 -4.36 11.64 25.52
C THR A 152 -5.79 11.43 25.03
N THR A 153 -6.57 12.48 24.87
CA THR A 153 -7.99 12.38 24.49
C THR A 153 -8.33 13.13 23.21
N GLY A 154 -7.38 13.88 22.65
CA GLY A 154 -7.53 14.64 21.43
C GLY A 154 -6.15 14.94 20.82
N PRO A 155 -5.35 13.91 20.50
CA PRO A 155 -3.98 14.10 20.04
C PRO A 155 -3.88 14.80 18.67
N LEU A 156 -4.92 14.74 17.83
CA LEU A 156 -4.91 15.36 16.50
C LEU A 156 -5.64 16.70 16.50
N THR A 157 -5.03 17.67 15.82
CA THR A 157 -5.63 18.98 15.54
C THR A 157 -5.48 19.29 14.06
N ASP A 158 -6.58 19.60 13.37
CA ASP A 158 -6.56 20.04 11.98
C ASP A 158 -5.79 21.36 11.87
N VAL A 159 -4.73 21.34 11.09
CA VAL A 159 -3.86 22.50 10.79
C VAL A 159 -3.85 22.82 9.30
N THR A 160 -4.74 22.24 8.50
CA THR A 160 -4.86 22.52 7.07
C THR A 160 -5.19 23.98 6.83
N ASP A 161 -4.43 24.65 5.99
CA ASP A 161 -4.76 26.00 5.49
C ASP A 161 -5.66 25.87 4.26
N GLU A 162 -6.97 25.93 4.46
CA GLU A 162 -7.98 25.81 3.39
C GLU A 162 -7.75 26.78 2.22
N ALA A 163 -7.21 27.98 2.50
CA ALA A 163 -6.92 28.98 1.46
C ALA A 163 -5.66 28.63 0.64
N ARG A 164 -4.88 27.67 1.11
CA ARG A 164 -3.61 27.20 0.52
C ARG A 164 -3.59 25.68 0.30
N ALA A 165 -4.75 25.07 0.27
CA ALA A 165 -4.97 23.65 -0.05
C ALA A 165 -5.82 23.59 -1.34
N PRO A 166 -5.21 23.71 -2.54
CA PRO A 166 -5.94 23.66 -3.81
C PRO A 166 -6.54 22.27 -4.04
N LEU A 167 -7.46 22.15 -5.01
CA LEU A 167 -7.83 20.85 -5.58
C LEU A 167 -6.59 20.22 -6.20
N VAL A 168 -6.47 18.88 -6.07
CA VAL A 168 -5.28 18.17 -6.54
C VAL A 168 -5.37 17.87 -8.03
N PHE A 169 -6.47 17.27 -8.46
CA PHE A 169 -6.67 16.80 -9.84
C PHE A 169 -7.80 17.53 -10.58
N SER A 170 -8.82 17.99 -9.86
CA SER A 170 -9.98 18.62 -10.46
C SER A 170 -9.70 20.11 -10.75
N ALA A 171 -10.20 20.60 -11.88
CA ALA A 171 -10.06 22.02 -12.24
C ALA A 171 -10.94 22.93 -11.36
N ASP A 172 -12.10 22.43 -10.95
CA ASP A 172 -13.05 23.16 -10.10
C ASP A 172 -13.93 22.19 -9.27
N GLN A 173 -14.81 22.77 -8.45
CA GLN A 173 -15.67 22.02 -7.56
C GLN A 173 -16.76 21.21 -8.28
N ASP A 174 -17.10 21.54 -9.52
CA ASP A 174 -18.07 20.78 -10.30
C ASP A 174 -17.44 19.48 -10.80
N GLU A 175 -16.17 19.51 -11.22
CA GLU A 175 -15.39 18.33 -11.61
C GLU A 175 -15.10 17.37 -10.42
N VAL A 176 -14.98 17.91 -9.19
CA VAL A 176 -14.92 17.06 -7.98
C VAL A 176 -16.13 16.12 -7.89
N GLY A 177 -17.29 16.53 -8.41
CA GLY A 177 -18.51 15.72 -8.46
C GLY A 177 -18.36 14.40 -9.20
N ASP A 178 -17.44 14.29 -10.16
CA ASP A 178 -17.12 13.07 -10.90
C ASP A 178 -16.31 12.05 -10.06
N GLN A 179 -15.85 12.48 -8.89
CA GLN A 179 -15.11 11.65 -7.92
C GLN A 179 -13.84 10.99 -8.47
N ARG A 180 -13.21 11.61 -9.50
CA ARG A 180 -11.86 11.28 -9.98
C ARG A 180 -10.83 12.14 -9.26
N THR A 181 -10.67 11.92 -8.00
CA THR A 181 -10.08 12.81 -7.01
C THR A 181 -8.89 12.16 -6.32
N ALA A 182 -8.24 12.88 -5.38
CA ALA A 182 -7.13 12.37 -4.57
C ALA A 182 -7.54 11.08 -3.84
N TYR A 183 -6.72 10.01 -3.98
CA TYR A 183 -7.05 8.66 -3.54
C TYR A 183 -5.95 8.07 -2.66
N GLY A 184 -5.05 7.24 -3.19
CA GLY A 184 -3.91 6.73 -2.45
C GLY A 184 -2.95 7.84 -2.00
N LEU A 185 -2.11 7.57 -0.98
CA LEU A 185 -1.20 8.57 -0.41
C LEU A 185 0.06 7.92 0.16
N ALA A 186 1.21 8.56 -0.09
CA ALA A 186 2.45 8.35 0.64
C ALA A 186 3.12 9.69 0.93
N THR A 187 3.96 9.76 1.97
CA THR A 187 4.68 10.98 2.35
C THR A 187 6.16 10.71 2.61
N TRP A 188 6.99 11.71 2.39
CA TRP A 188 8.39 11.66 2.82
C TRP A 188 8.96 13.06 3.02
N THR A 189 10.16 13.11 3.58
CA THR A 189 10.96 14.33 3.67
C THR A 189 12.25 14.12 2.90
N ASP A 190 12.43 14.86 1.83
CA ASP A 190 13.59 14.85 0.94
C ASP A 190 14.86 15.21 1.73
N HIS A 191 15.86 14.35 1.69
CA HIS A 191 17.10 14.46 2.43
C HIS A 191 17.97 15.62 1.93
N ASP A 192 17.92 15.92 0.64
CA ASP A 192 18.78 16.92 0.02
C ASP A 192 18.35 18.34 0.35
N ASN A 193 17.04 18.60 0.43
CA ASN A 193 16.52 19.94 0.62
C ASN A 193 15.74 20.13 1.94
N GLY A 194 15.43 19.03 2.66
CA GLY A 194 14.71 19.02 3.93
C GLY A 194 13.24 19.47 3.82
N ARG A 195 12.64 19.39 2.64
CA ARG A 195 11.23 19.65 2.41
C ARG A 195 10.42 18.38 2.54
N SER A 196 9.20 18.53 2.98
CA SER A 196 8.27 17.39 3.10
C SER A 196 7.25 17.43 1.98
N TYR A 197 6.94 16.25 1.48
CA TYR A 197 6.06 16.05 0.35
C TYR A 197 5.00 14.99 0.66
N ALA A 198 3.92 15.03 -0.12
CA ALA A 198 2.96 13.95 -0.26
C ALA A 198 2.81 13.61 -1.75
N VAL A 199 2.84 12.33 -2.08
CA VAL A 199 2.37 11.81 -3.37
C VAL A 199 0.96 11.30 -3.17
N THR A 200 0.04 11.65 -4.07
CA THR A 200 -1.31 11.11 -4.07
C THR A 200 -1.69 10.66 -5.48
N SER A 201 -2.45 9.57 -5.57
CA SER A 201 -2.98 9.05 -6.82
C SER A 201 -4.33 9.64 -7.15
N ARG A 202 -4.76 9.50 -8.41
CA ARG A 202 -6.09 9.86 -8.88
C ARG A 202 -6.99 8.63 -8.94
N ARG A 203 -8.11 8.67 -8.25
CA ARG A 203 -9.12 7.62 -8.31
C ARG A 203 -9.63 7.41 -9.73
N HIS A 204 -9.81 6.15 -10.16
CA HIS A 204 -10.19 5.73 -11.53
C HIS A 204 -9.26 6.26 -12.62
N GLY A 205 -8.00 6.58 -12.27
CA GLY A 205 -6.97 7.09 -13.14
C GLY A 205 -5.61 6.46 -12.83
N THR A 206 -4.61 6.83 -13.63
CA THR A 206 -3.22 6.39 -13.44
C THR A 206 -2.29 7.52 -13.03
N GLU A 207 -2.86 8.71 -12.75
CA GLU A 207 -2.09 9.89 -12.41
C GLU A 207 -1.61 9.85 -10.96
N LEU A 208 -0.36 10.28 -10.77
CA LEU A 208 0.26 10.59 -9.48
C LEU A 208 0.57 12.09 -9.42
N ALA A 209 0.25 12.74 -8.32
CA ALA A 209 0.56 14.14 -8.06
C ALA A 209 1.48 14.29 -6.86
N LEU A 210 2.59 14.99 -7.05
CA LEU A 210 3.54 15.38 -6.00
C LEU A 210 3.15 16.73 -5.43
N ALA A 211 2.90 16.80 -4.14
CA ALA A 211 2.52 18.00 -3.40
C ALA A 211 3.55 18.35 -2.33
N GLU A 212 4.20 19.50 -2.44
CA GLU A 212 5.07 20.05 -1.38
C GLU A 212 4.22 20.61 -0.24
N LEU A 213 4.48 20.18 0.99
CA LEU A 213 3.83 20.71 2.20
C LEU A 213 4.47 22.05 2.59
N VAL A 214 3.66 23.10 2.72
CA VAL A 214 4.16 24.48 2.89
C VAL A 214 3.56 25.10 4.14
N ALA A 215 4.45 25.54 5.04
CA ALA A 215 4.05 26.33 6.21
C ALA A 215 3.51 27.70 5.79
N THR A 216 2.38 28.13 6.34
CA THR A 216 1.73 29.40 6.03
C THR A 216 1.79 30.38 7.21
N SER A 217 1.66 31.68 6.95
CA SER A 217 1.74 32.73 7.98
C SER A 217 0.65 32.63 9.06
N ALA A 218 -0.40 31.86 8.82
CA ALA A 218 -1.48 31.64 9.78
C ALA A 218 -1.17 30.58 10.86
N GLY A 219 0.07 30.05 10.90
CA GLY A 219 0.43 28.92 11.78
C GLY A 219 -0.18 27.60 11.32
N ARG A 220 -0.51 27.51 10.04
CA ARG A 220 -1.12 26.35 9.40
C ARG A 220 -0.22 25.82 8.29
N ILE A 221 -0.61 24.68 7.74
CA ILE A 221 0.10 24.01 6.64
C ILE A 221 -0.84 23.94 5.43
N GLY A 222 -0.38 24.48 4.31
CA GLY A 222 -0.97 24.25 3.00
C GLY A 222 -0.09 23.32 2.17
N TYR A 223 -0.38 23.23 0.89
CA TYR A 223 0.46 22.48 -0.04
C TYR A 223 0.42 23.11 -1.44
N ARG A 224 1.35 22.67 -2.26
CA ARG A 224 1.47 23.07 -3.65
C ARG A 224 1.75 21.85 -4.50
N VAL A 225 0.89 21.51 -5.44
CA VAL A 225 1.18 20.48 -6.45
C VAL A 225 2.33 20.99 -7.32
N VAL A 226 3.42 20.23 -7.35
CA VAL A 226 4.66 20.61 -8.04
C VAL A 226 4.92 19.79 -9.29
N ARG A 227 4.39 18.57 -9.36
CA ARG A 227 4.55 17.66 -10.51
C ARG A 227 3.35 16.71 -10.59
N THR A 228 3.05 16.26 -11.79
CA THR A 228 2.07 15.20 -12.06
C THR A 228 2.59 14.34 -13.18
N ILE A 229 2.53 13.03 -13.01
CA ILE A 229 2.84 12.01 -14.04
C ILE A 229 1.64 11.08 -14.19
N ALA A 230 1.67 10.21 -15.19
CA ALA A 230 0.69 9.15 -15.36
C ALA A 230 1.40 7.84 -15.65
N LEU A 231 1.11 6.79 -14.87
CA LEU A 231 1.63 5.45 -15.10
C LEU A 231 0.97 4.81 -16.34
N PRO A 232 1.58 3.77 -16.93
CA PRO A 232 1.00 3.05 -18.04
C PRO A 232 -0.37 2.44 -17.70
N SER A 233 -1.31 2.51 -18.64
CA SER A 233 -2.62 1.83 -18.58
C SER A 233 -2.76 0.71 -19.60
N ALA A 234 -1.75 0.51 -20.45
CA ALA A 234 -1.72 -0.50 -21.49
C ALA A 234 -0.30 -1.07 -21.64
N PHE A 235 -0.20 -2.38 -21.77
CA PHE A 235 1.04 -3.12 -21.65
C PHE A 235 1.30 -3.98 -22.88
N LYS A 236 2.55 -3.97 -23.36
CA LYS A 236 3.00 -4.86 -24.43
C LYS A 236 3.24 -6.25 -23.83
N LEU A 237 2.56 -7.26 -24.36
CA LEU A 237 2.74 -8.64 -23.91
C LEU A 237 3.83 -9.37 -24.72
N PRO A 238 4.40 -10.47 -24.17
CA PRO A 238 5.45 -11.25 -24.86
C PRO A 238 5.06 -11.82 -26.23
N ASP A 239 3.76 -12.03 -26.47
CA ASP A 239 3.21 -12.49 -27.76
C ASP A 239 3.05 -11.36 -28.79
N GLY A 240 3.39 -10.12 -28.41
CA GLY A 240 3.29 -8.92 -29.24
C GLY A 240 1.92 -8.24 -29.23
N THR A 241 0.94 -8.77 -28.52
CA THR A 241 -0.36 -8.10 -28.29
C THR A 241 -0.23 -6.94 -27.29
N THR A 242 -1.25 -6.11 -27.22
CA THR A 242 -1.37 -5.09 -26.17
C THR A 242 -2.53 -5.47 -25.26
N TRP A 243 -2.28 -5.39 -23.97
CA TRP A 243 -3.26 -5.68 -22.93
C TRP A 243 -3.48 -4.44 -22.04
N SER A 244 -4.68 -4.28 -21.54
CA SER A 244 -5.05 -3.39 -20.44
C SER A 244 -5.90 -4.17 -19.47
N PRO A 245 -5.80 -3.92 -18.16
CA PRO A 245 -6.76 -4.46 -17.21
C PRO A 245 -8.19 -4.14 -17.65
N CYS A 246 -9.11 -5.04 -17.32
CA CYS A 246 -10.52 -4.80 -17.55
C CYS A 246 -11.06 -3.90 -16.44
N ALA A 247 -11.79 -2.87 -16.82
CA ALA A 247 -12.45 -1.97 -15.89
C ALA A 247 -13.81 -1.52 -16.46
N GLU A 248 -14.58 -0.82 -15.66
CA GLU A 248 -15.79 -0.13 -16.13
C GLU A 248 -15.43 0.85 -17.25
N PRO A 249 -16.25 0.98 -18.30
CA PRO A 249 -15.97 1.89 -19.41
C PRO A 249 -15.72 3.33 -18.97
N GLY A 250 -14.50 3.82 -19.21
CA GLY A 250 -14.04 5.15 -18.83
C GLY A 250 -13.17 5.18 -17.59
N GLU A 251 -12.97 4.06 -16.91
CA GLU A 251 -12.01 3.90 -15.83
C GLU A 251 -10.68 3.34 -16.34
N LEU A 252 -9.60 3.65 -15.62
CA LEU A 252 -8.24 3.16 -15.87
C LEU A 252 -7.77 2.38 -14.63
N PRO A 253 -6.75 1.51 -14.77
CA PRO A 253 -6.20 0.78 -13.64
C PRO A 253 -5.67 1.76 -12.59
N GLN A 254 -6.44 1.92 -11.51
CA GLN A 254 -6.15 2.90 -10.47
C GLN A 254 -5.00 2.46 -9.55
N ILE A 255 -4.58 3.38 -8.72
CA ILE A 255 -3.46 3.23 -7.80
C ILE A 255 -3.98 3.56 -6.41
N GLU A 256 -3.76 2.68 -5.42
CA GLU A 256 -4.11 2.98 -4.04
C GLU A 256 -2.91 2.87 -3.10
N GLY A 257 -2.41 1.67 -2.81
CA GLY A 257 -1.31 1.46 -1.90
C GLY A 257 -0.02 2.12 -2.39
N MET A 258 0.60 2.92 -1.52
CA MET A 258 1.89 3.55 -1.81
C MET A 258 2.72 3.66 -0.55
N VAL A 259 4.05 3.57 -0.70
CA VAL A 259 5.00 3.84 0.37
C VAL A 259 6.30 4.37 -0.20
N VAL A 260 6.91 5.34 0.47
CA VAL A 260 8.27 5.81 0.14
C VAL A 260 9.26 5.18 1.10
N ASP A 261 10.30 4.58 0.57
CA ASP A 261 11.45 4.17 1.38
C ASP A 261 12.18 5.43 1.87
N PRO A 262 12.26 5.66 3.19
CA PRO A 262 12.83 6.89 3.69
C PRO A 262 14.34 7.01 3.54
N ASP A 263 15.06 5.95 3.17
CA ASP A 263 16.52 5.96 3.04
C ASP A 263 16.98 6.07 1.58
N SER A 264 16.34 5.35 0.66
CA SER A 264 16.63 5.44 -0.79
C SER A 264 15.82 6.53 -1.49
N GLU A 265 14.68 6.95 -0.93
CA GLU A 265 13.66 7.81 -1.53
C GLU A 265 12.97 7.17 -2.74
N ASP A 266 13.01 5.83 -2.84
CA ASP A 266 12.20 5.07 -3.79
C ASP A 266 10.73 5.08 -3.38
N LEU A 267 9.86 5.37 -4.31
CA LEU A 267 8.41 5.24 -4.18
C LEU A 267 7.96 3.89 -4.74
N TYR A 268 7.35 3.07 -3.91
CA TYR A 268 6.62 1.88 -4.33
C TYR A 268 5.14 2.18 -4.48
N VAL A 269 4.56 1.72 -5.60
CA VAL A 269 3.19 2.06 -6.01
C VAL A 269 2.44 0.79 -6.39
N GLY A 270 1.37 0.48 -5.69
CA GLY A 270 0.40 -0.55 -6.05
C GLY A 270 -0.60 -0.03 -7.08
N GLN A 271 -0.47 -0.48 -8.32
CA GLN A 271 -1.51 -0.32 -9.33
C GLN A 271 -2.38 -1.57 -9.30
N GLU A 272 -3.59 -1.46 -8.78
CA GLU A 272 -4.43 -2.56 -8.25
C GLU A 272 -4.48 -3.80 -9.15
N ASP A 273 -4.78 -3.62 -10.43
CA ASP A 273 -4.93 -4.70 -11.42
C ASP A 273 -3.65 -5.00 -12.24
N VAL A 274 -2.52 -4.36 -11.90
CA VAL A 274 -1.27 -4.45 -12.68
C VAL A 274 -0.15 -5.07 -11.89
N GLY A 275 0.20 -4.47 -10.73
CA GLY A 275 1.32 -4.90 -9.92
C GLY A 275 1.97 -3.75 -9.15
N ILE A 276 3.21 -3.96 -8.73
CA ILE A 276 3.98 -3.01 -7.93
C ILE A 276 5.00 -2.32 -8.83
N TRP A 277 4.95 -0.99 -8.85
CA TRP A 277 5.95 -0.15 -9.49
C TRP A 277 6.95 0.39 -8.47
N LYS A 278 8.20 0.59 -8.91
CA LYS A 278 9.25 1.31 -8.20
C LYS A 278 9.73 2.47 -9.07
N LEU A 279 9.84 3.66 -8.50
CA LEU A 279 10.27 4.89 -9.16
C LEU A 279 10.75 5.92 -8.13
N ASP A 280 11.44 6.97 -8.58
CA ASP A 280 11.86 8.07 -7.70
C ASP A 280 10.67 8.82 -7.11
N ALA A 281 10.69 9.07 -5.78
CA ALA A 281 9.60 9.73 -5.06
C ALA A 281 9.37 11.19 -5.47
N ASP A 282 10.36 11.83 -6.10
CA ASP A 282 10.21 13.20 -6.61
C ASP A 282 9.46 13.27 -7.95
N LEU A 283 9.13 12.11 -8.53
CA LEU A 283 8.41 11.91 -9.80
C LEU A 283 9.13 12.55 -11.01
N ASP A 284 10.46 12.78 -10.98
CA ASP A 284 11.24 13.25 -12.13
C ASP A 284 11.70 12.07 -13.01
N VAL A 285 10.74 11.34 -13.52
CA VAL A 285 10.93 10.07 -14.21
C VAL A 285 10.40 10.12 -15.65
N ASP A 286 11.05 9.41 -16.58
CA ASP A 286 10.49 9.10 -17.89
C ASP A 286 9.69 7.79 -17.80
N VAL A 287 8.38 7.89 -17.72
CA VAL A 287 7.47 6.73 -17.60
C VAL A 287 7.51 5.77 -18.81
N THR A 288 8.35 6.05 -19.82
CA THR A 288 8.59 5.18 -20.99
C THR A 288 9.94 4.48 -20.93
N ASP A 289 10.75 4.77 -19.91
CA ASP A 289 12.06 4.16 -19.67
C ASP A 289 11.92 3.13 -18.53
N ASP A 290 12.26 1.88 -18.81
CA ASP A 290 12.18 0.79 -17.85
C ASP A 290 13.22 0.94 -16.70
N ASP A 291 14.27 1.75 -16.89
CA ASP A 291 15.25 2.06 -15.84
C ASP A 291 14.71 3.13 -14.85
N ASP A 292 13.79 4.01 -15.30
CA ASP A 292 13.16 5.04 -14.47
C ASP A 292 11.85 4.56 -13.83
N LEU A 293 11.19 3.56 -14.42
CA LEU A 293 9.91 3.00 -13.96
C LEU A 293 9.95 1.46 -14.00
N GLU A 294 10.31 0.86 -12.88
CA GLU A 294 10.46 -0.59 -12.75
C GLU A 294 9.14 -1.25 -12.30
N LEU A 295 8.76 -2.35 -12.96
CA LEU A 295 7.65 -3.21 -12.52
C LEU A 295 8.22 -4.38 -11.69
N VAL A 296 8.30 -4.19 -10.38
CA VAL A 296 8.85 -5.13 -9.39
C VAL A 296 8.13 -6.48 -9.42
N GLU A 297 6.80 -6.48 -9.36
CA GLU A 297 5.99 -7.72 -9.39
C GLU A 297 4.68 -7.42 -10.11
N LYS A 298 4.17 -8.42 -10.84
CA LYS A 298 2.89 -8.39 -11.54
C LYS A 298 1.82 -9.12 -10.74
N VAL A 299 0.58 -8.70 -10.89
CA VAL A 299 -0.53 -9.54 -10.40
C VAL A 299 -0.64 -10.82 -11.22
N ARG A 300 -1.20 -11.88 -10.63
CA ARG A 300 -1.41 -13.19 -11.30
C ARG A 300 -2.28 -13.09 -12.55
N SER A 301 -3.22 -12.15 -12.58
CA SER A 301 -4.11 -11.89 -13.71
C SER A 301 -3.50 -11.03 -14.81
N PHE A 302 -2.26 -10.54 -14.65
CA PHE A 302 -1.62 -9.68 -15.66
C PHE A 302 -1.56 -10.35 -17.03
N GLY A 303 -2.03 -9.64 -18.06
CA GLY A 303 -2.08 -10.14 -19.43
C GLY A 303 -3.28 -11.04 -19.74
N ARG A 304 -4.12 -11.40 -18.75
CA ARG A 304 -5.34 -12.17 -18.97
C ARG A 304 -6.38 -11.30 -19.67
N PRO A 305 -6.87 -11.70 -20.85
CA PRO A 305 -7.95 -10.95 -21.48
C PRO A 305 -9.24 -11.05 -20.67
N ALA A 306 -9.91 -9.93 -20.49
CA ALA A 306 -11.22 -9.89 -19.83
C ALA A 306 -12.14 -8.90 -20.53
N THR A 307 -13.44 -9.02 -20.30
CA THR A 307 -14.46 -8.14 -20.88
C THR A 307 -15.44 -7.72 -19.80
N TYR A 308 -15.64 -6.42 -19.65
CA TYR A 308 -16.63 -5.88 -18.70
C TYR A 308 -18.05 -6.25 -19.12
N ASP A 309 -18.80 -6.83 -18.20
CA ASP A 309 -20.23 -7.12 -18.35
C ASP A 309 -21.05 -6.07 -17.59
N PRO A 310 -21.73 -5.14 -18.29
CA PRO A 310 -22.50 -4.09 -17.65
C PRO A 310 -23.76 -4.58 -16.93
N ALA A 311 -24.15 -5.86 -17.09
CA ALA A 311 -25.32 -6.41 -16.41
C ALA A 311 -24.98 -6.92 -14.99
N SER A 312 -23.76 -7.42 -14.81
CA SER A 312 -23.24 -7.86 -13.51
C SER A 312 -22.28 -6.85 -12.88
N GLU A 313 -21.90 -5.80 -13.63
CA GLU A 313 -20.88 -4.81 -13.24
C GLU A 313 -19.53 -5.46 -12.87
N THR A 314 -19.18 -6.56 -13.58
CA THR A 314 -17.96 -7.32 -13.32
C THR A 314 -17.19 -7.61 -14.62
N CYS A 315 -15.89 -7.88 -14.48
CA CYS A 315 -15.05 -8.34 -15.59
C CYS A 315 -15.08 -9.85 -15.73
N VAL A 316 -15.49 -10.33 -16.90
CA VAL A 316 -15.50 -11.76 -17.23
C VAL A 316 -14.14 -12.14 -17.85
N GLU A 317 -13.38 -12.92 -17.14
CA GLU A 317 -12.04 -13.34 -17.54
C GLU A 317 -12.04 -14.42 -18.65
N GLY A 318 -11.07 -14.29 -19.56
CA GLY A 318 -10.74 -15.29 -20.56
C GLY A 318 -9.69 -16.29 -20.09
N ALA A 319 -9.14 -17.05 -21.07
CA ALA A 319 -8.08 -18.00 -20.77
C ALA A 319 -6.79 -17.30 -20.34
N ASP A 320 -6.13 -17.84 -19.33
CA ASP A 320 -4.85 -17.34 -18.85
C ASP A 320 -3.72 -17.60 -19.85
N PRO A 321 -3.04 -16.55 -20.37
CA PRO A 321 -1.91 -16.71 -21.28
C PRO A 321 -0.60 -17.05 -20.58
N GLY A 322 -0.53 -16.98 -19.25
CA GLY A 322 0.65 -17.26 -18.45
C GLY A 322 1.67 -16.11 -18.40
N PHE A 323 1.25 -14.86 -18.51
CA PHE A 323 2.13 -13.68 -18.44
C PHE A 323 2.11 -12.98 -17.08
N GLY A 324 1.23 -13.42 -16.18
CA GLY A 324 1.09 -12.88 -14.83
C GLY A 324 2.24 -13.25 -13.90
N GLY A 325 2.32 -12.53 -12.79
CA GLY A 325 3.21 -12.82 -11.67
C GLY A 325 2.77 -14.06 -10.87
N GLN A 326 3.47 -14.31 -9.77
CA GLN A 326 3.22 -15.53 -8.99
C GLN A 326 2.73 -15.26 -7.56
N HIS A 327 2.96 -14.06 -7.03
CA HIS A 327 2.89 -13.82 -5.60
C HIS A 327 1.71 -12.97 -5.14
N ILE A 328 1.10 -12.19 -6.05
CA ILE A 328 0.04 -11.23 -5.74
C ILE A 328 -1.21 -11.52 -6.58
N SER A 329 -2.36 -11.57 -5.92
CA SER A 329 -3.68 -11.50 -6.58
C SER A 329 -4.16 -10.05 -6.55
N ALA A 330 -4.80 -9.59 -7.61
CA ALA A 330 -5.47 -8.29 -7.59
C ALA A 330 -6.59 -8.26 -6.52
N ASP A 331 -6.80 -7.15 -5.80
CA ASP A 331 -6.10 -5.90 -6.01
C ASP A 331 -4.78 -5.84 -5.21
N VAL A 332 -3.83 -5.03 -5.73
CA VAL A 332 -2.60 -4.70 -5.00
C VAL A 332 -2.90 -3.49 -4.12
N GLU A 333 -3.00 -3.73 -2.83
CA GLU A 333 -3.44 -2.73 -1.86
C GLU A 333 -2.31 -2.28 -0.92
N GLY A 334 -2.57 -2.05 0.35
CA GLY A 334 -1.65 -1.46 1.31
C GLY A 334 -0.20 -1.91 1.19
N LEU A 335 0.70 -0.97 0.93
CA LEU A 335 2.14 -1.15 0.89
C LEU A 335 2.79 -0.52 2.12
N THR A 336 3.73 -1.23 2.74
CA THR A 336 4.46 -0.71 3.90
C THR A 336 5.85 -1.31 4.00
N ILE A 337 6.81 -0.57 4.58
CA ILE A 337 8.21 -0.99 4.68
C ILE A 337 8.56 -1.25 6.14
N TRP A 338 8.99 -2.48 6.41
CA TRP A 338 9.66 -2.83 7.66
C TRP A 338 11.17 -2.69 7.49
N ARG A 339 11.81 -1.93 8.37
CA ARG A 339 13.26 -1.69 8.37
C ARG A 339 13.89 -2.49 9.49
N ASP A 340 14.97 -3.25 9.19
CA ASP A 340 15.67 -3.98 10.23
C ASP A 340 16.25 -3.00 11.27
N PRO A 341 15.92 -3.13 12.55
CA PRO A 341 16.44 -2.25 13.58
C PRO A 341 17.96 -2.37 13.78
N GLU A 342 18.60 -3.46 13.35
CA GLU A 342 20.06 -3.66 13.42
C GLU A 342 20.78 -3.05 12.21
N ASP A 343 20.14 -3.03 11.04
CA ASP A 343 20.63 -2.38 9.82
C ASP A 343 19.49 -1.65 9.07
N PRO A 344 18.99 -0.54 9.65
CA PRO A 344 17.78 0.10 9.14
C PRO A 344 17.96 0.82 7.79
N LYS A 345 19.17 0.89 7.25
CA LYS A 345 19.43 1.53 5.97
C LYS A 345 19.38 0.56 4.81
N ASP A 346 19.98 -0.62 5.02
CA ASP A 346 20.30 -1.53 3.93
C ASP A 346 19.49 -2.83 4.03
N ASP A 347 18.77 -3.10 5.15
CA ASP A 347 18.02 -4.34 5.34
C ASP A 347 16.56 -4.09 5.76
N GLY A 348 15.68 -5.01 5.39
CA GLY A 348 14.26 -4.96 5.69
C GLY A 348 13.38 -5.62 4.64
N TYR A 349 12.10 -5.27 4.68
CA TYR A 349 11.10 -5.87 3.81
C TYR A 349 10.09 -4.85 3.31
N LEU A 350 9.71 -4.97 2.04
CA LEU A 350 8.49 -4.40 1.49
C LEU A 350 7.36 -5.42 1.69
N LEU A 351 6.33 -5.03 2.42
CA LEU A 351 5.10 -5.80 2.63
C LEU A 351 3.99 -5.26 1.75
N VAL A 352 3.25 -6.15 1.12
CA VAL A 352 2.21 -5.80 0.15
C VAL A 352 0.95 -6.59 0.46
N SER A 353 -0.17 -5.91 0.62
CA SER A 353 -1.48 -6.57 0.70
C SER A 353 -1.89 -7.10 -0.68
N SER A 354 -2.13 -8.40 -0.75
CA SER A 354 -2.74 -9.12 -1.87
C SER A 354 -4.19 -9.36 -1.52
N GLN A 355 -5.04 -8.36 -1.80
CA GLN A 355 -6.43 -8.33 -1.32
C GLN A 355 -7.23 -9.52 -1.84
N GLY A 356 -7.09 -9.85 -3.13
CA GLY A 356 -7.89 -10.91 -3.77
C GLY A 356 -7.66 -12.33 -3.27
N ASP A 357 -6.62 -12.58 -2.43
CA ASP A 357 -6.42 -13.88 -1.77
C ASP A 357 -6.16 -13.79 -0.26
N ASN A 358 -6.39 -12.61 0.32
CA ASN A 358 -6.27 -12.34 1.77
C ASN A 358 -4.88 -12.71 2.31
N THR A 359 -3.81 -12.35 1.58
CA THR A 359 -2.42 -12.61 1.96
C THR A 359 -1.58 -11.35 1.92
N PHE A 360 -0.40 -11.43 2.53
CA PHE A 360 0.63 -10.41 2.45
C PHE A 360 1.86 -11.00 1.78
N ALA A 361 2.25 -10.46 0.64
CA ALA A 361 3.51 -10.77 -0.01
C ALA A 361 4.64 -9.95 0.61
N VAL A 362 5.80 -10.56 0.79
CA VAL A 362 6.99 -9.96 1.38
C VAL A 362 8.11 -10.03 0.36
N PHE A 363 8.70 -8.89 0.07
CA PHE A 363 9.86 -8.74 -0.81
C PHE A 363 11.02 -8.19 0.00
N SER A 364 12.25 -8.51 -0.40
CA SER A 364 13.44 -7.85 0.17
C SER A 364 13.38 -6.35 -0.11
N ARG A 365 13.96 -5.55 0.78
CA ARG A 365 14.05 -4.10 0.64
C ARG A 365 15.28 -3.67 -0.16
N ASP A 366 16.14 -4.61 -0.55
CA ASP A 366 17.28 -4.34 -1.42
C ASP A 366 16.85 -3.94 -2.84
N ASP A 367 17.82 -3.53 -3.65
CA ASP A 367 17.57 -3.02 -5.01
C ASP A 367 16.85 -4.03 -5.92
N ASP A 368 17.04 -5.33 -5.68
CA ASP A 368 16.48 -6.40 -6.52
C ASP A 368 15.04 -6.78 -6.13
N ASN A 369 14.55 -6.34 -4.96
CA ASN A 369 13.21 -6.61 -4.43
C ASN A 369 12.77 -8.08 -4.60
N GLU A 370 13.67 -9.03 -4.28
CA GLU A 370 13.38 -10.45 -4.44
C GLU A 370 12.22 -10.89 -3.53
N PHE A 371 11.35 -11.74 -4.06
CA PHE A 371 10.27 -12.32 -3.25
C PHE A 371 10.84 -13.22 -2.16
N VAL A 372 10.44 -12.94 -0.91
CA VAL A 372 10.88 -13.67 0.29
C VAL A 372 9.83 -14.69 0.73
N ARG A 373 8.60 -14.22 0.94
CA ARG A 373 7.55 -15.05 1.57
C ARG A 373 6.14 -14.51 1.32
N THR A 374 5.15 -15.35 1.55
CA THR A 374 3.75 -14.97 1.73
C THR A 374 3.29 -15.42 3.11
N PHE A 375 2.50 -14.61 3.82
CA PHE A 375 1.79 -14.98 5.03
C PHE A 375 0.36 -14.43 5.02
N ARG A 376 -0.47 -14.84 5.99
CA ARG A 376 -1.79 -14.25 6.23
C ARG A 376 -2.00 -13.94 7.69
N VAL A 377 -2.85 -12.96 7.97
CA VAL A 377 -3.37 -12.71 9.32
C VAL A 377 -4.67 -13.50 9.46
N GLY A 378 -4.67 -14.49 10.32
CA GLY A 378 -5.82 -15.39 10.49
C GLY A 378 -6.38 -15.34 11.90
N ALA A 379 -7.53 -15.98 12.08
CA ALA A 379 -8.24 -15.99 13.35
C ALA A 379 -7.43 -16.66 14.48
N GLY A 380 -7.49 -16.05 15.67
CA GLY A 380 -6.95 -16.67 16.87
C GLY A 380 -7.79 -17.89 17.29
N THR A 381 -7.15 -18.87 17.95
CA THR A 381 -7.83 -20.12 18.35
C THR A 381 -8.48 -20.07 19.73
N ALA A 382 -8.16 -19.09 20.56
CA ALA A 382 -8.74 -18.93 21.88
C ALA A 382 -10.09 -18.17 21.81
N ALA A 383 -11.00 -18.49 22.71
CA ALA A 383 -12.28 -17.77 22.77
C ALA A 383 -12.04 -16.26 23.07
N GLY A 384 -12.61 -15.39 22.24
CA GLY A 384 -12.44 -13.93 22.32
C GLY A 384 -11.12 -13.42 21.74
N SER A 385 -10.39 -14.26 20.99
CA SER A 385 -9.30 -13.77 20.15
C SER A 385 -9.87 -13.01 18.96
N PRO A 386 -9.10 -12.03 18.43
CA PRO A 386 -9.39 -11.43 17.12
C PRO A 386 -9.58 -12.49 16.04
N ASP A 387 -10.42 -12.23 15.10
CA ASP A 387 -10.51 -12.99 13.85
C ASP A 387 -9.32 -12.68 12.92
N GLY A 388 -9.45 -12.86 11.62
CA GLY A 388 -8.38 -12.59 10.67
C GLY A 388 -8.42 -11.17 10.14
N SER A 389 -7.75 -11.01 9.00
CA SER A 389 -7.90 -9.86 8.12
C SER A 389 -8.25 -10.40 6.74
N GLU A 390 -9.34 -9.93 6.20
CA GLU A 390 -9.85 -10.25 4.88
C GLU A 390 -10.09 -8.95 4.11
N GLU A 391 -9.90 -8.97 2.78
CA GLU A 391 -10.12 -7.82 1.90
C GLU A 391 -9.36 -6.56 2.41
N CYS A 392 -8.05 -6.70 2.71
CA CYS A 392 -7.26 -5.68 3.38
C CYS A 392 -6.90 -4.52 2.45
N ASP A 393 -7.50 -3.34 2.65
CA ASP A 393 -7.20 -2.11 1.92
C ASP A 393 -5.85 -1.50 2.35
N GLY A 394 -5.61 -1.35 3.65
CA GLY A 394 -4.45 -0.61 4.15
C GLY A 394 -3.62 -1.35 5.20
N ALA A 395 -2.31 -1.13 5.19
CA ALA A 395 -1.39 -1.71 6.16
C ALA A 395 -0.27 -0.74 6.54
N ALA A 396 0.15 -0.78 7.81
CA ALA A 396 1.33 -0.06 8.29
C ALA A 396 2.18 -0.95 9.18
N VAL A 397 3.51 -0.84 9.07
CA VAL A 397 4.45 -1.56 9.92
C VAL A 397 5.50 -0.65 10.52
N THR A 398 5.97 -0.98 11.71
CA THR A 398 7.16 -0.37 12.31
C THR A 398 7.98 -1.41 13.06
N SER A 399 9.28 -1.39 12.90
CA SER A 399 10.24 -2.17 13.69
C SER A 399 10.55 -1.51 15.04
N ALA A 400 10.21 -0.23 15.21
CA ALA A 400 10.51 0.51 16.42
C ALA A 400 9.72 -0.04 17.62
N PRO A 401 10.34 -0.21 18.80
CA PRO A 401 9.63 -0.62 20.00
C PRO A 401 8.53 0.37 20.40
N LEU A 402 7.31 -0.11 20.58
CA LEU A 402 6.17 0.67 21.05
C LEU A 402 5.83 0.30 22.52
N GLY A 403 6.82 0.53 23.39
CA GLY A 403 6.70 0.26 24.81
C GLY A 403 6.54 -1.22 25.15
N ARG A 404 5.78 -1.51 26.22
CA ARG A 404 5.64 -2.89 26.72
C ARG A 404 4.67 -3.74 25.92
N ARG A 405 3.78 -3.10 25.16
CA ARG A 405 2.73 -3.81 24.43
C ARG A 405 3.27 -4.47 23.17
N PHE A 406 4.12 -3.74 22.43
CA PHE A 406 4.75 -4.19 21.20
C PHE A 406 6.26 -3.86 21.24
N PRO A 407 7.04 -4.63 22.01
CA PRO A 407 8.46 -4.32 22.23
C PRO A 407 9.34 -4.61 21.00
N HIS A 408 8.82 -5.34 20.02
CA HIS A 408 9.53 -5.71 18.78
C HIS A 408 8.96 -5.06 17.53
N GLY A 409 8.11 -4.05 17.69
CA GLY A 409 7.39 -3.43 16.58
C GLY A 409 5.97 -3.94 16.41
N LEU A 410 5.29 -3.38 15.46
CA LEU A 410 3.86 -3.57 15.24
C LEU A 410 3.55 -3.57 13.75
N LEU A 411 2.75 -4.54 13.30
CA LEU A 411 2.04 -4.50 12.04
C LEU A 411 0.56 -4.23 12.34
N VAL A 412 -0.01 -3.23 11.67
CA VAL A 412 -1.46 -2.94 11.68
C VAL A 412 -1.98 -3.22 10.28
N VAL A 413 -3.07 -3.97 10.19
CA VAL A 413 -3.75 -4.26 8.93
C VAL A 413 -5.23 -3.94 9.06
N GLN A 414 -5.83 -3.44 8.00
CA GLN A 414 -7.27 -3.28 7.91
C GLN A 414 -7.92 -4.67 7.73
N ASP A 415 -9.13 -4.82 8.25
CA ASP A 415 -9.99 -5.98 8.05
C ASP A 415 -11.32 -5.51 7.45
N GLY A 416 -11.54 -5.88 6.19
CA GLY A 416 -12.74 -5.52 5.44
C GLY A 416 -13.94 -6.39 5.79
N HIS A 417 -13.74 -7.50 6.50
CA HIS A 417 -14.82 -8.44 6.83
C HIS A 417 -14.73 -8.97 8.27
N ASN A 418 -14.85 -8.06 9.23
CA ASN A 418 -14.77 -8.37 10.65
C ASN A 418 -15.89 -9.31 11.12
N THR A 419 -15.56 -10.40 11.77
CA THR A 419 -16.50 -11.43 12.25
C THR A 419 -16.40 -11.64 13.78
N PRO A 420 -17.51 -11.89 14.49
CA PRO A 420 -18.88 -11.93 13.93
C PRO A 420 -19.40 -10.53 13.60
N ALA A 421 -19.99 -10.39 12.43
CA ALA A 421 -20.64 -9.15 12.04
C ALA A 421 -21.72 -8.74 13.03
N GLY A 422 -21.86 -7.43 13.25
CA GLY A 422 -22.92 -6.89 14.12
C GLY A 422 -24.31 -7.02 13.49
N SER A 423 -25.34 -6.71 14.26
CA SER A 423 -26.72 -6.64 13.77
C SER A 423 -27.05 -5.23 13.29
N GLY A 424 -27.50 -5.09 12.03
CA GLY A 424 -28.00 -3.84 11.50
C GLY A 424 -29.28 -3.36 12.20
N ALA A 425 -29.61 -2.08 12.04
CA ALA A 425 -30.78 -1.45 12.68
C ALA A 425 -32.12 -2.13 12.30
N GLY A 426 -32.18 -2.88 11.19
CA GLY A 426 -33.33 -3.67 10.75
C GLY A 426 -33.30 -5.14 11.18
N GLY A 427 -32.35 -5.56 12.00
CA GLY A 427 -32.15 -6.95 12.43
C GLY A 427 -31.52 -7.87 11.37
N GLY A 428 -31.00 -7.31 10.27
CA GLY A 428 -30.18 -8.01 9.29
C GLY A 428 -28.70 -8.05 9.68
N GLU A 429 -27.95 -8.94 9.05
CA GLU A 429 -26.48 -8.94 9.10
C GLU A 429 -25.96 -7.64 8.50
N ARG A 430 -24.88 -7.09 9.08
CA ARG A 430 -24.20 -5.91 8.59
C ARG A 430 -22.73 -6.23 8.36
N THR A 431 -22.11 -5.52 7.42
CA THR A 431 -20.67 -5.56 7.22
C THR A 431 -20.02 -4.67 8.27
N ASP A 432 -19.15 -5.25 9.07
CA ASP A 432 -18.30 -4.55 10.02
C ASP A 432 -16.85 -4.63 9.54
N THR A 433 -16.13 -3.55 9.73
CA THR A 433 -14.70 -3.45 9.40
C THR A 433 -13.94 -2.97 10.63
N ASP A 434 -12.65 -3.25 10.73
CA ASP A 434 -11.81 -2.78 11.82
C ASP A 434 -10.32 -2.78 11.47
N PHE A 435 -9.44 -2.69 12.49
CA PHE A 435 -7.99 -2.83 12.34
C PHE A 435 -7.47 -3.89 13.31
N LYS A 436 -6.60 -4.77 12.79
CA LYS A 436 -5.93 -5.81 13.56
C LYS A 436 -4.49 -5.39 13.86
N PHE A 437 -4.08 -5.50 15.13
CA PHE A 437 -2.74 -5.19 15.61
C PHE A 437 -1.97 -6.49 15.82
N VAL A 438 -0.92 -6.70 15.06
CA VAL A 438 -0.08 -7.90 15.09
C VAL A 438 1.29 -7.54 15.66
N ASP A 439 1.71 -8.20 16.74
CA ASP A 439 3.08 -8.09 17.24
C ASP A 439 4.04 -8.60 16.15
N TRP A 440 4.98 -7.73 15.71
CA TRP A 440 5.90 -8.07 14.63
C TRP A 440 6.68 -9.37 14.90
N LYS A 441 7.05 -9.63 16.16
CA LYS A 441 7.71 -10.89 16.52
C LYS A 441 6.95 -12.14 16.12
N LYS A 442 5.61 -12.08 16.07
CA LYS A 442 4.81 -13.19 15.58
C LYS A 442 4.92 -13.36 14.06
N VAL A 443 5.11 -12.26 13.34
CA VAL A 443 5.32 -12.30 11.88
C VAL A 443 6.67 -12.95 11.60
N GLU A 444 7.76 -12.46 12.22
CA GLU A 444 9.09 -13.04 12.12
C GLU A 444 9.09 -14.55 12.41
N ASP A 445 8.58 -14.94 13.60
CA ASP A 445 8.60 -16.33 14.07
C ASP A 445 7.78 -17.28 13.18
N LYS A 446 6.71 -16.79 12.54
CA LYS A 446 5.79 -17.64 11.76
C LYS A 446 6.10 -17.62 10.28
N ALA A 447 6.46 -16.47 9.75
CA ALA A 447 6.83 -16.35 8.35
C ALA A 447 8.31 -16.69 8.10
N ASP A 448 9.13 -16.85 9.14
CA ASP A 448 10.57 -17.18 9.04
C ASP A 448 11.30 -16.04 8.27
N LEU A 449 11.08 -14.81 8.75
CA LEU A 449 11.65 -13.54 8.22
C LEU A 449 12.87 -13.12 9.04
#